data_4430ffbab7000f6a64312320fcc421d4
#
_entry.id   4430ffbab7000f6a64312320fcc421d4
#
_cell.length_a   1.000
_cell.length_b   1.000
_cell.length_c   1.000
_cell.angle_alpha   90.00
_cell.angle_beta   90.00
_cell.angle_gamma   90.00
#
_symmetry.space_group_name_H-M   'P 1'
#
loop_
_entity.id
_entity.type
_entity.pdbx_description
1 polymer ?
#
loop_
_entity_poly.entity_id
_entity_poly.type
_entity_poly.pdbx_seq_one_letter_code
_entity_poly.pdbx_strand_id
1 'polypeptide(L)'
;SGVELHGFLSYLIKVNLEGRVYKVFGYKGKQVRDNIHSLDVTRIIERFIEKPRIGEVYNLGGGRGNSCSILEAFDIVEGITGKKMKYEYVEKNREGDHICYISDLRKLKSHYPNWDISVPLHKIFEEIAAAWQLRSLK
;
A
#
# COMPACT_ATOMS: atom_id res chain seq x y z
N SER A 1 -5.96 5.67 8.50
CA SER A 1 -7.08 4.98 9.14
C SER A 1 -7.96 4.31 8.08
N GLY A 2 -7.54 3.12 7.61
CA GLY A 2 -8.36 2.31 6.71
C GLY A 2 -9.43 1.57 7.54
N VAL A 3 -10.68 1.59 7.08
CA VAL A 3 -11.69 0.63 7.54
C VAL A 3 -11.36 -0.75 6.95
N GLU A 4 -11.83 -1.79 7.61
CA GLU A 4 -11.53 -3.20 7.28
C GLU A 4 -11.75 -3.58 5.80
N LEU A 5 -12.63 -2.85 5.09
CA LEU A 5 -12.98 -3.06 3.69
C LEU A 5 -12.14 -2.23 2.67
N HIS A 6 -11.38 -1.23 3.10
CA HIS A 6 -10.75 -0.25 2.19
C HIS A 6 -9.26 0.00 2.41
N GLY A 7 -8.60 -0.76 3.29
CA GLY A 7 -7.18 -0.58 3.57
C GLY A 7 -6.40 -1.88 3.48
N PHE A 8 -5.99 -2.29 2.28
CA PHE A 8 -5.28 -3.55 2.06
C PHE A 8 -4.17 -3.80 3.10
N LEU A 9 -3.21 -2.88 3.22
CA LEU A 9 -2.09 -3.04 4.15
C LEU A 9 -2.54 -3.00 5.61
N SER A 10 -3.44 -2.07 5.95
CA SER A 10 -3.94 -1.94 7.32
C SER A 10 -4.71 -3.18 7.76
N TYR A 11 -5.56 -3.73 6.88
CA TYR A 11 -6.29 -4.96 7.15
C TYR A 11 -5.36 -6.16 7.31
N LEU A 12 -4.37 -6.29 6.43
CA LEU A 12 -3.38 -7.36 6.48
C LEU A 12 -2.62 -7.39 7.82
N ILE A 13 -2.12 -6.23 8.25
CA ILE A 13 -1.40 -6.09 9.52
C ILE A 13 -2.31 -6.38 10.71
N LYS A 14 -3.55 -5.87 10.70
CA LYS A 14 -4.53 -6.14 11.74
C LYS A 14 -4.79 -7.65 11.88
N VAL A 15 -5.07 -8.33 10.78
CA VAL A 15 -5.32 -9.78 10.76
C VAL A 15 -4.14 -10.56 11.31
N ASN A 16 -2.91 -10.17 10.97
CA ASN A 16 -1.70 -10.79 11.50
C ASN A 16 -1.57 -10.60 13.02
N LEU A 17 -1.71 -9.36 13.51
CA LEU A 17 -1.61 -9.04 14.94
C LEU A 17 -2.67 -9.76 15.77
N GLU A 18 -3.89 -9.92 15.25
CA GLU A 18 -4.99 -10.64 15.89
C GLU A 18 -4.88 -12.17 15.74
N GLY A 19 -3.92 -12.68 14.99
CA GLY A 19 -3.75 -14.12 14.74
C GLY A 19 -4.85 -14.75 13.90
N ARG A 20 -5.58 -13.96 13.13
CA ARG A 20 -6.67 -14.38 12.24
C ARG A 20 -6.15 -14.92 10.91
N VAL A 21 -7.00 -15.69 10.22
CA VAL A 21 -6.70 -16.21 8.88
C VAL A 21 -7.02 -15.16 7.82
N TYR A 22 -6.04 -14.85 6.98
CA TYR A 22 -6.20 -13.98 5.80
C TYR A 22 -6.61 -14.81 4.58
N LYS A 23 -7.64 -14.38 3.86
CA LYS A 23 -8.05 -15.05 2.62
C LYS A 23 -7.38 -14.41 1.41
N VAL A 24 -6.59 -15.21 0.69
CA VAL A 24 -5.93 -14.83 -0.57
C VAL A 24 -6.80 -15.29 -1.73
N PHE A 25 -7.32 -14.35 -2.52
CA PHE A 25 -8.22 -14.64 -3.63
C PHE A 25 -7.49 -14.63 -4.97
N GLY A 26 -7.35 -15.78 -5.59
CA GLY A 26 -6.82 -15.95 -6.93
C GLY A 26 -5.35 -15.57 -7.12
N TYR A 27 -4.91 -15.63 -8.36
CA TYR A 27 -3.57 -15.27 -8.84
C TYR A 27 -2.40 -15.88 -8.04
N LYS A 28 -2.64 -16.93 -7.26
CA LYS A 28 -1.66 -17.57 -6.36
C LYS A 28 -1.00 -16.60 -5.37
N GLY A 29 -1.70 -15.52 -4.98
CA GLY A 29 -1.15 -14.47 -4.11
C GLY A 29 -0.10 -13.56 -4.76
N LYS A 30 0.03 -13.61 -6.08
CA LYS A 30 1.03 -12.84 -6.85
C LYS A 30 0.51 -11.51 -7.38
N GLN A 31 -0.71 -11.11 -7.04
CA GLN A 31 -1.22 -9.80 -7.43
C GLN A 31 -0.41 -8.69 -6.76
N VAL A 32 0.05 -7.74 -7.59
CA VAL A 32 0.93 -6.64 -7.19
C VAL A 32 0.15 -5.34 -7.12
N ARG A 33 0.39 -4.56 -6.08
CA ARG A 33 -0.13 -3.19 -5.92
C ARG A 33 0.97 -2.27 -5.44
N ASP A 34 0.94 -1.03 -5.91
CA ASP A 34 1.76 0.03 -5.34
C ASP A 34 1.03 0.77 -4.23
N ASN A 35 1.79 1.34 -3.33
CA ASN A 35 1.29 2.00 -2.13
C ASN A 35 2.00 3.33 -1.93
N ILE A 36 1.24 4.37 -1.60
CA ILE A 36 1.77 5.70 -1.36
C ILE A 36 1.39 6.17 0.05
N HIS A 37 2.31 6.79 0.75
CA HIS A 37 2.06 7.41 2.04
C HIS A 37 1.31 8.74 1.86
N SER A 38 0.38 9.05 2.78
CA SER A 38 -0.40 10.30 2.74
C SER A 38 0.46 11.57 2.74
N LEU A 39 1.63 11.53 3.38
CA LEU A 39 2.60 12.64 3.34
C LEU A 39 3.03 12.95 1.91
N ASP A 40 3.35 11.93 1.10
CA ASP A 40 3.78 12.13 -0.29
C ASP A 40 2.62 12.64 -1.16
N VAL A 41 1.38 12.23 -0.86
CA VAL A 41 0.18 12.79 -1.49
C VAL A 41 0.02 14.28 -1.14
N THR A 42 0.16 14.64 0.13
CA THR A 42 0.08 16.04 0.57
C THR A 42 1.14 16.90 -0.11
N ARG A 43 2.37 16.41 -0.18
CA ARG A 43 3.49 17.12 -0.82
C ARG A 43 3.27 17.39 -2.31
N ILE A 44 2.67 16.48 -3.06
CA ILE A 44 2.36 16.75 -4.47
C ILE A 44 1.20 17.74 -4.62
N ILE A 45 0.20 17.68 -3.74
CA ILE A 45 -0.89 18.68 -3.71
C ILE A 45 -0.33 20.08 -3.47
N GLU A 46 0.61 20.25 -2.55
CA GLU A 46 1.30 21.52 -2.34
C GLU A 46 1.97 22.02 -3.62
N ARG A 47 2.65 21.13 -4.39
CA ARG A 47 3.24 21.49 -5.67
C ARG A 47 2.21 21.92 -6.72
N PHE A 48 1.04 21.26 -6.74
CA PHE A 48 -0.06 21.67 -7.63
C PHE A 48 -0.59 23.06 -7.29
N ILE A 49 -0.64 23.42 -6.01
CA ILE A 49 -1.06 24.76 -5.56
C ILE A 49 -0.01 25.81 -5.93
N GLU A 50 1.29 25.52 -5.71
CA GLU A 50 2.40 26.44 -5.99
C GLU A 50 2.58 26.70 -7.49
N LYS A 51 2.43 25.68 -8.33
CA LYS A 51 2.63 25.74 -9.79
C LYS A 51 1.53 24.97 -10.52
N PRO A 52 0.30 25.49 -10.56
CA PRO A 52 -0.81 24.79 -11.17
C PRO A 52 -0.62 24.63 -12.68
N ARG A 53 -1.04 23.48 -13.21
CA ARG A 53 -1.14 23.19 -14.65
C ARG A 53 -2.56 22.87 -14.99
N ILE A 54 -3.25 23.79 -15.66
CA ILE A 54 -4.67 23.69 -15.97
C ILE A 54 -4.92 22.56 -16.95
N GLY A 55 -5.95 21.74 -16.65
CA GLY A 55 -6.41 20.67 -17.52
C GLY A 55 -5.53 19.41 -17.54
N GLU A 56 -4.48 19.35 -16.71
CA GLU A 56 -3.61 18.17 -16.64
C GLU A 56 -4.16 17.09 -15.69
N VAL A 57 -3.98 15.85 -16.09
CA VAL A 57 -4.33 14.65 -15.30
C VAL A 57 -3.09 13.83 -15.06
N TYR A 58 -2.91 13.37 -13.83
CA TYR A 58 -1.75 12.59 -13.39
C TYR A 58 -2.16 11.30 -12.72
N ASN A 59 -1.40 10.22 -12.98
CA ASN A 59 -1.43 9.05 -12.11
C ASN A 59 -0.64 9.35 -10.84
N LEU A 60 -1.18 8.98 -9.70
CA LEU A 60 -0.53 9.11 -8.40
C LEU A 60 -0.60 7.79 -7.64
N GLY A 61 0.53 7.32 -7.20
CA GLY A 61 0.70 6.10 -6.42
C GLY A 61 2.14 5.95 -5.95
N GLY A 62 2.49 4.80 -5.40
CA GLY A 62 3.84 4.55 -4.90
C GLY A 62 4.86 4.21 -5.99
N GLY A 63 4.39 3.88 -7.19
CA GLY A 63 5.25 3.42 -8.27
C GLY A 63 5.90 2.07 -8.00
N ARG A 64 6.86 1.69 -8.84
CA ARG A 64 7.51 0.39 -8.76
C ARG A 64 8.27 0.17 -7.44
N GLY A 65 8.93 1.20 -6.92
CA GLY A 65 9.72 1.12 -5.67
C GLY A 65 8.88 0.86 -4.43
N ASN A 66 7.61 1.28 -4.44
CA ASN A 66 6.65 1.06 -3.35
C ASN A 66 5.56 0.05 -3.71
N SER A 67 5.87 -0.92 -4.56
CA SER A 67 4.97 -2.01 -4.93
C SER A 67 5.37 -3.33 -4.27
N CYS A 68 4.39 -4.15 -3.95
CA CYS A 68 4.59 -5.53 -3.50
C CYS A 68 3.43 -6.42 -3.91
N SER A 69 3.71 -7.72 -4.01
CA SER A 69 2.67 -8.76 -4.08
C SER A 69 2.09 -9.03 -2.68
N ILE A 70 0.98 -9.78 -2.63
CA ILE A 70 0.42 -10.23 -1.34
C ILE A 70 1.43 -11.07 -0.58
N LEU A 71 2.16 -11.98 -1.24
CA LEU A 71 3.14 -12.84 -0.58
C LEU A 71 4.34 -12.04 -0.06
N GLU A 72 4.85 -11.08 -0.83
CA GLU A 72 5.90 -10.17 -0.35
C GLU A 72 5.43 -9.32 0.83
N ALA A 73 4.17 -8.88 0.81
CA ALA A 73 3.58 -8.16 1.94
C ALA A 73 3.51 -9.02 3.21
N PHE A 74 3.23 -10.33 3.09
CA PHE A 74 3.30 -11.26 4.22
C PHE A 74 4.69 -11.30 4.83
N ASP A 75 5.73 -11.43 4.01
CA ASP A 75 7.12 -11.47 4.48
C ASP A 75 7.50 -10.17 5.24
N ILE A 76 7.08 -9.02 4.71
CA ILE A 76 7.32 -7.73 5.37
C ILE A 76 6.61 -7.67 6.74
N VAL A 77 5.33 -8.06 6.79
CA VAL A 77 4.55 -8.04 8.04
C VAL A 77 5.13 -9.00 9.07
N GLU A 78 5.50 -10.22 8.66
CA GLU A 78 6.13 -11.20 9.55
C GLU A 78 7.45 -10.68 10.13
N GLY A 79 8.26 -9.98 9.32
CA GLY A 79 9.50 -9.35 9.77
C GLY A 79 9.29 -8.24 10.79
N ILE A 80 8.20 -7.49 10.69
CA ILE A 80 7.88 -6.39 11.60
C ILE A 80 7.22 -6.88 12.89
N THR A 81 6.26 -7.79 12.78
CA THR A 81 5.45 -8.24 13.93
C THR A 81 6.04 -9.46 14.65
N GLY A 82 6.94 -10.19 14.03
CA GLY A 82 7.46 -11.46 14.52
C GLY A 82 6.45 -12.61 14.50
N LYS A 83 5.27 -12.40 13.90
CA LYS A 83 4.19 -13.39 13.82
C LYS A 83 4.04 -13.91 12.40
N LYS A 84 3.96 -15.22 12.24
CA LYS A 84 3.65 -15.87 10.96
C LYS A 84 2.24 -15.48 10.47
N MET A 85 2.13 -15.19 9.17
CA MET A 85 0.84 -15.01 8.52
C MET A 85 0.10 -16.35 8.45
N LYS A 86 -1.14 -16.35 8.96
CA LYS A 86 -2.08 -17.46 8.73
C LYS A 86 -2.92 -17.08 7.53
N TYR A 87 -2.87 -17.86 6.47
CA TYR A 87 -3.66 -17.58 5.27
C TYR A 87 -4.27 -18.83 4.65
N GLU A 88 -5.36 -18.61 3.94
CA GLU A 88 -6.10 -19.61 3.17
C GLU A 88 -6.21 -19.13 1.73
N TYR A 89 -5.89 -19.99 0.79
CA TYR A 89 -5.98 -19.68 -0.63
C TYR A 89 -7.36 -20.04 -1.18
N VAL A 90 -7.96 -19.11 -1.91
CA VAL A 90 -9.22 -19.28 -2.63
C VAL A 90 -8.94 -19.12 -4.11
N GLU A 91 -9.20 -20.13 -4.94
CA GLU A 91 -8.90 -20.11 -6.38
C GLU A 91 -9.66 -19.01 -7.14
N LYS A 92 -10.89 -18.70 -6.72
CA LYS A 92 -11.71 -17.69 -7.36
C LYS A 92 -11.15 -16.28 -7.14
N ASN A 93 -10.83 -15.59 -8.23
CA ASN A 93 -10.44 -14.18 -8.18
C ASN A 93 -11.62 -13.32 -7.68
N ARG A 94 -11.30 -12.19 -7.04
CA ARG A 94 -12.31 -11.17 -6.79
C ARG A 94 -12.73 -10.56 -8.13
N GLU A 95 -14.01 -10.26 -8.26
CA GLU A 95 -14.54 -9.57 -9.45
C GLU A 95 -13.89 -8.20 -9.60
N GLY A 96 -13.39 -7.90 -10.81
CA GLY A 96 -12.69 -6.64 -11.10
C GLY A 96 -11.26 -6.54 -10.55
N ASP A 97 -10.71 -7.61 -9.96
CA ASP A 97 -9.31 -7.59 -9.47
C ASP A 97 -8.30 -7.73 -10.63
N HIS A 98 -7.17 -7.04 -10.52
CA HIS A 98 -6.08 -7.07 -11.49
C HIS A 98 -4.87 -7.82 -10.92
N ILE A 99 -4.16 -8.56 -11.77
CA ILE A 99 -2.93 -9.24 -11.35
C ILE A 99 -1.81 -8.24 -10.99
N CYS A 100 -1.76 -7.12 -11.67
CA CYS A 100 -0.73 -6.09 -11.45
C CYS A 100 -1.31 -4.70 -11.66
N TYR A 101 -1.10 -3.83 -10.69
CA TYR A 101 -1.35 -2.40 -10.82
C TYR A 101 -0.20 -1.62 -10.19
N ILE A 102 0.54 -0.91 -11.02
CA ILE A 102 1.65 -0.03 -10.63
C ILE A 102 1.48 1.30 -11.34
N SER A 103 1.41 2.38 -10.58
CA SER A 103 1.24 3.74 -11.12
C SER A 103 2.48 4.18 -11.91
N ASP A 104 2.26 4.70 -13.10
CA ASP A 104 3.30 5.34 -13.89
C ASP A 104 3.43 6.82 -13.51
N LEU A 105 4.51 7.15 -12.83
CA LEU A 105 4.78 8.49 -12.31
C LEU A 105 5.61 9.37 -13.27
N ARG A 106 5.96 8.90 -14.47
CA ARG A 106 6.85 9.62 -15.38
C ARG A 106 6.34 11.01 -15.75
N LYS A 107 5.06 11.11 -16.13
CA LYS A 107 4.44 12.42 -16.47
C LYS A 107 4.46 13.36 -15.27
N LEU A 108 4.04 12.86 -14.10
CA LEU A 108 4.03 13.64 -12.86
C LEU A 108 5.42 14.18 -12.52
N LYS A 109 6.43 13.32 -12.51
CA LYS A 109 7.82 13.71 -12.22
C LYS A 109 8.42 14.64 -13.26
N SER A 110 8.05 14.53 -14.54
CA SER A 110 8.51 15.46 -15.58
C SER A 110 7.95 16.86 -15.41
N HIS A 111 6.72 16.99 -14.93
CA HIS A 111 6.08 18.29 -14.66
C HIS A 111 6.47 18.87 -13.29
N TYR A 112 6.74 18.01 -12.30
CA TYR A 112 7.11 18.39 -10.93
C TYR A 112 8.39 17.67 -10.50
N PRO A 113 9.55 18.03 -11.09
CA PRO A 113 10.82 17.31 -10.88
C PRO A 113 11.35 17.39 -9.45
N ASN A 114 10.88 18.35 -8.65
CA ASN A 114 11.25 18.49 -7.24
C ASN A 114 10.41 17.61 -6.29
N TRP A 115 9.50 16.81 -6.83
CA TRP A 115 8.72 15.85 -6.05
C TRP A 115 9.13 14.42 -6.38
N ASP A 116 9.25 13.61 -5.36
CA ASP A 116 9.38 12.14 -5.46
C ASP A 116 8.81 11.50 -4.20
N ILE A 117 8.64 10.17 -4.25
CA ILE A 117 8.30 9.37 -3.09
C ILE A 117 9.39 9.54 -2.02
N SER A 118 8.99 9.95 -0.81
CA SER A 118 9.88 10.14 0.34
C SER A 118 9.73 9.09 1.43
N VAL A 119 8.57 8.42 1.49
CA VAL A 119 8.31 7.37 2.47
C VAL A 119 8.36 6.01 1.79
N PRO A 120 9.42 5.21 2.03
CA PRO A 120 9.56 3.89 1.41
C PRO A 120 8.52 2.90 1.95
N LEU A 121 8.24 1.87 1.16
CA LEU A 121 7.21 0.86 1.45
C LEU A 121 7.35 0.26 2.86
N HIS A 122 8.56 -0.14 3.26
CA HIS A 122 8.80 -0.74 4.57
C HIS A 122 8.40 0.20 5.72
N LYS A 123 8.66 1.50 5.57
CA LYS A 123 8.28 2.51 6.56
C LYS A 123 6.76 2.66 6.67
N ILE A 124 6.03 2.55 5.57
CA ILE A 124 4.56 2.53 5.58
C ILE A 124 4.05 1.36 6.43
N PHE A 125 4.59 0.17 6.24
CA PHE A 125 4.22 -1.01 7.05
C PHE A 125 4.54 -0.83 8.54
N GLU A 126 5.72 -0.30 8.88
CA GLU A 126 6.13 -0.04 10.27
C GLU A 126 5.15 0.91 10.98
N GLU A 127 4.80 2.03 10.33
CA GLU A 127 3.90 3.01 10.91
C GLU A 127 2.48 2.46 11.12
N ILE A 128 1.97 1.67 10.17
CA ILE A 128 0.66 1.02 10.33
C ILE A 128 0.70 0.00 11.48
N ALA A 129 1.74 -0.81 11.56
CA ALA A 129 1.91 -1.79 12.64
C ALA A 129 1.97 -1.13 14.02
N ALA A 130 2.78 -0.07 14.16
CA ALA A 130 2.87 0.71 15.39
C ALA A 130 1.51 1.32 15.80
N ALA A 131 0.75 1.85 14.84
CA ALA A 131 -0.57 2.40 15.11
C ALA A 131 -1.58 1.35 15.61
N TRP A 132 -1.56 0.13 15.07
CA TRP A 132 -2.40 -0.96 15.55
C TRP A 132 -1.97 -1.48 16.92
N GLN A 133 -0.66 -1.61 17.18
CA GLN A 133 -0.14 -2.04 18.47
C GLN A 133 -0.53 -1.07 19.59
N LEU A 134 -0.45 0.24 19.36
CA LEU A 134 -0.91 1.26 20.32
C LEU A 134 -2.42 1.19 20.60
N ARG A 135 -3.24 0.81 19.62
CA ARG A 135 -4.69 0.63 19.81
C ARG A 135 -5.04 -0.61 20.62
N SER A 136 -4.22 -1.65 20.51
CA SER A 136 -4.43 -2.92 21.23
C SER A 136 -4.08 -2.79 22.74
N LEU A 137 -3.40 -1.72 23.15
CA LEU A 137 -3.05 -1.44 24.55
C LEU A 137 -4.12 -0.60 25.28
N LYS A 138 -5.16 -0.18 24.58
CA LYS A 138 -6.33 0.55 25.14
C LYS A 138 -7.54 -0.36 25.26
#